data_7d9b732ea214e894e360c29ea27efc98
#
_entry.id   7d9b732ea214e894e360c29ea27efc98
#
_cell.length_a   1.000
_cell.length_b   1.000
_cell.length_c   1.000
_cell.angle_alpha   90.00
_cell.angle_beta   90.00
_cell.angle_gamma   90.00
#
_symmetry.space_group_name_H-M   'P 1'
#
loop_
_entity.id
_entity.type
_entity.pdbx_description
1 polymer ?
#
loop_
_entity_poly.entity_id
_entity_poly.type
_entity_poly.pdbx_seq_one_letter_code
_entity_poly.pdbx_strand_id
1 'polypeptide(L)' 'MKKDAAAKYMELGIAEDWVPVIQKAGYNTVADMKDVNPQKLHQDICGINKKYKLELTNPSVNDVTEWIQKI' A
#
# COMPACT_ATOMS: atom_id res chain seq x y z
N MET A 1 -12.26 -3.07 -14.06
CA MET A 1 -11.67 -4.22 -13.45
C MET A 1 -10.43 -3.86 -12.66
N LYS A 2 -9.25 -3.92 -13.26
CA LYS A 2 -8.05 -3.54 -12.51
C LYS A 2 -8.05 -2.08 -12.09
N LYS A 3 -8.70 -1.22 -12.86
CA LYS A 3 -8.79 0.19 -12.55
C LYS A 3 -9.58 0.46 -11.28
N ASP A 4 -10.57 -0.38 -10.99
CA ASP A 4 -11.38 -0.19 -9.80
C ASP A 4 -10.57 -0.40 -8.52
N ALA A 5 -9.68 -1.38 -8.54
CA ALA A 5 -8.81 -1.62 -7.40
C ALA A 5 -7.89 -0.43 -7.16
N ALA A 6 -7.27 0.07 -8.23
CA ALA A 6 -6.38 1.21 -8.13
C ALA A 6 -7.12 2.45 -7.61
N ALA A 7 -8.34 2.67 -8.09
CA ALA A 7 -9.13 3.82 -7.66
C ALA A 7 -9.41 3.77 -6.16
N LYS A 8 -9.72 2.60 -5.64
CA LYS A 8 -9.97 2.44 -4.20
C LYS A 8 -8.74 2.72 -3.37
N TYR A 9 -7.57 2.27 -3.82
CA TYR A 9 -6.32 2.57 -3.14
C TYR A 9 -6.05 4.07 -3.14
N MET A 10 -6.29 4.74 -4.27
CA MET A 10 -6.05 6.16 -4.39
C MET A 10 -6.99 6.99 -3.50
N GLU A 11 -8.19 6.49 -3.26
CA GLU A 11 -9.13 7.15 -2.33
C GLU A 11 -8.58 7.21 -0.91
N LEU A 12 -7.70 6.29 -0.56
CA LEU A 12 -7.07 6.27 0.75
C LEU A 12 -5.88 7.23 0.84
N GLY A 13 -5.51 7.85 -0.27
CA GLY A 13 -4.35 8.71 -0.32
C GLY A 13 -3.08 7.98 -0.76
N ILE A 14 -3.22 6.74 -1.23
CA ILE A 14 -2.09 5.96 -1.70
C ILE A 14 -1.74 6.39 -3.12
N ALA A 15 -0.46 6.68 -3.36
CA ALA A 15 -0.01 7.06 -4.69
C ALA A 15 -0.19 5.88 -5.66
N GLU A 16 -0.50 6.19 -6.91
CA GLU A 16 -0.71 5.16 -7.92
C GLU A 16 0.50 4.22 -8.03
N ASP A 17 1.70 4.76 -7.89
CA ASP A 17 2.93 3.98 -7.99
C ASP A 17 3.02 2.88 -6.94
N TRP A 18 2.35 3.07 -5.80
CA TRP A 18 2.39 2.10 -4.71
C TRP A 18 1.35 1.00 -4.83
N VAL A 19 0.36 1.16 -5.71
CA VAL A 19 -0.70 0.16 -5.87
C VAL A 19 -0.13 -1.21 -6.25
N PRO A 20 0.72 -1.32 -7.29
CA PRO A 20 1.29 -2.64 -7.63
C PRO A 20 2.21 -3.17 -6.54
N VAL A 21 2.87 -2.29 -5.79
CA VAL A 21 3.74 -2.71 -4.69
C VAL A 21 2.91 -3.38 -3.59
N ILE A 22 1.80 -2.76 -3.23
CA ILE A 22 0.90 -3.29 -2.21
C ILE A 22 0.34 -4.63 -2.66
N GLN A 23 -0.04 -4.75 -3.90
CA GLN A 23 -0.55 -6.02 -4.44
C GLN A 23 0.52 -7.10 -4.43
N LYS A 24 1.76 -6.76 -4.74
CA LYS A 24 2.87 -7.70 -4.66
C LYS A 24 3.09 -8.19 -3.24
N ALA A 25 2.82 -7.36 -2.27
CA ALA A 25 2.98 -7.72 -0.86
C ALA A 25 1.89 -8.69 -0.38
N GLY A 26 0.89 -8.97 -1.21
CA GLY A 26 -0.17 -9.89 -0.88
C GLY A 26 -1.51 -9.23 -0.59
N TYR A 27 -1.57 -7.92 -0.66
CA TYR A 27 -2.81 -7.17 -0.36
C TYR A 27 -3.48 -6.82 -1.68
N ASN A 28 -4.27 -7.77 -2.18
CA ASN A 28 -4.88 -7.65 -3.51
C ASN A 28 -6.03 -6.66 -3.56
N THR A 29 -6.65 -6.38 -2.41
CA THR A 29 -7.73 -5.41 -2.31
C THR A 29 -7.51 -4.53 -1.08
N VAL A 30 -8.21 -3.38 -1.03
CA VAL A 30 -8.12 -2.54 0.17
C VAL A 30 -8.64 -3.26 1.41
N ALA A 31 -9.62 -4.13 1.23
CA ALA A 31 -10.16 -4.90 2.35
C ALA A 31 -9.08 -5.80 2.98
N ASP A 32 -8.13 -6.27 2.18
CA ASP A 32 -7.04 -7.10 2.69
C ASP A 32 -6.12 -6.34 3.65
N MET A 33 -6.11 -5.02 3.56
CA MET A 33 -5.28 -4.18 4.43
C MET A 33 -5.98 -3.77 5.72
N LYS A 34 -7.29 -4.00 5.81
CA LYS A 34 -8.09 -3.45 6.90
C LYS A 34 -7.60 -3.86 8.28
N ASP A 35 -7.26 -5.12 8.44
CA ASP A 35 -6.88 -5.66 9.74
C ASP A 35 -5.37 -5.82 9.90
N VAL A 36 -4.60 -5.26 8.98
CA VAL A 36 -3.16 -5.40 8.98
C VAL A 36 -2.53 -4.37 9.90
N ASN A 37 -1.49 -4.79 10.63
CA ASN A 37 -0.72 -3.87 11.45
C ASN A 37 -0.01 -2.87 10.52
N PRO A 38 -0.19 -1.55 10.75
CA PRO A 38 0.43 -0.54 9.89
C PRO A 38 1.95 -0.68 9.79
N GLN A 39 2.62 -1.04 10.87
CA GLN A 39 4.06 -1.22 10.85
C GLN A 39 4.47 -2.37 9.95
N LYS A 40 3.70 -3.47 10.00
CA LYS A 40 3.98 -4.62 9.15
C LYS A 40 3.76 -4.27 7.68
N LEU A 41 2.66 -3.62 7.36
CA LEU A 41 2.38 -3.21 5.99
C LEU A 41 3.48 -2.28 5.49
N HIS A 42 3.88 -1.34 6.31
CA HIS A 42 4.97 -0.41 5.97
C HIS A 42 6.25 -1.17 5.65
N GLN A 43 6.62 -2.13 6.49
CA GLN A 43 7.82 -2.94 6.27
C GLN A 43 7.72 -3.75 4.99
N ASP A 44 6.56 -4.33 4.73
CA ASP A 44 6.35 -5.17 3.56
C ASP A 44 6.52 -4.37 2.27
N ILE A 45 5.86 -3.21 2.18
CA ILE A 45 5.91 -2.41 0.96
C ILE A 45 7.27 -1.75 0.77
N CYS A 46 7.88 -1.27 1.84
CA CYS A 46 9.22 -0.69 1.75
C CYS A 46 10.26 -1.75 1.37
N GLY A 47 10.08 -2.97 1.87
CA GLY A 47 10.95 -4.09 1.50
C GLY A 47 10.87 -4.40 0.02
N ILE A 48 9.67 -4.38 -0.55
CA ILE A 48 9.47 -4.63 -1.97
C ILE A 48 10.11 -3.51 -2.81
N ASN A 49 9.92 -2.26 -2.38
CA ASN A 49 10.53 -1.13 -3.04
C ASN A 49 12.05 -1.31 -3.14
N LYS A 50 12.67 -1.71 -2.04
CA LYS A 50 14.10 -1.92 -1.98
C LYS A 50 14.53 -3.14 -2.80
N LYS A 51 13.79 -4.24 -2.67
CA LYS A 51 14.12 -5.49 -3.33
C LYS A 51 14.11 -5.36 -4.85
N TYR A 52 13.14 -4.68 -5.37
CA TYR A 52 12.99 -4.51 -6.82
C TYR A 52 13.56 -3.19 -7.32
N LYS A 53 14.17 -2.40 -6.43
CA LYS A 53 14.81 -1.13 -6.78
C LYS A 53 13.88 -0.19 -7.54
N LEU A 54 12.66 -0.06 -7.04
CA LEU A 54 11.64 0.76 -7.69
C LEU A 54 11.89 2.25 -7.52
N GLU A 55 12.75 2.63 -6.56
CA GLU A 55 13.13 4.01 -6.32
C GLU A 55 11.95 4.92 -5.95
N LEU A 56 10.92 4.33 -5.34
CA LEU A 56 9.78 5.10 -4.87
C LEU A 56 10.10 5.73 -3.52
N THR A 57 9.48 6.86 -3.27
CA THR A 57 9.62 7.52 -1.96
C THR A 57 8.81 6.75 -0.93
N ASN A 58 9.47 6.21 0.08
CA ASN A 58 8.80 5.42 1.11
C ASN A 58 7.84 6.30 1.92
N PRO A 59 6.61 5.83 2.15
CA PRO A 59 5.69 6.52 3.06
C PRO A 59 6.17 6.34 4.50
N SER A 60 5.67 7.18 5.40
CA SER A 60 5.92 7.00 6.83
C SER A 60 4.93 5.98 7.38
N VAL A 61 5.22 5.47 8.59
CA VAL A 61 4.27 4.60 9.28
C VAL A 61 2.96 5.35 9.52
N ASN A 62 3.03 6.64 9.80
CA ASN A 62 1.84 7.48 9.95
C ASN A 62 0.98 7.48 8.71
N ASP A 63 1.60 7.62 7.54
CA ASP A 63 0.86 7.61 6.28
C ASP A 63 0.13 6.28 6.09
N VAL A 64 0.83 5.18 6.36
CA VAL A 64 0.25 3.85 6.23
C VAL A 64 -0.91 3.68 7.22
N THR A 65 -0.75 4.17 8.44
CA THR A 65 -1.80 4.11 9.45
C THR A 65 -3.05 4.84 8.97
N GLU A 66 -2.87 6.03 8.38
CA GLU A 66 -4.00 6.79 7.85
C GLU A 66 -4.71 6.06 6.72
N TRP A 67 -3.95 5.39 5.86
CA TRP A 67 -4.56 4.60 4.78
C TRP A 67 -5.50 3.54 5.36
N ILE A 68 -5.01 2.80 6.36
CA ILE A 68 -5.79 1.73 6.96
C ILE A 68 -7.01 2.27 7.68
N GLN A 69 -6.88 3.42 8.33
CA GLN A 69 -8.00 4.02 9.06
C GLN A 69 -9.13 4.49 8.15
N LYS A 70 -8.82 4.77 6.89
CA LYS A 70 -9.83 5.22 5.93
C LYS A 70 -10.60 4.08 5.28
N ILE A 71 -10.21 2.86 5.51
CA ILE A 71 -10.87 1.70 4.92
C ILE A 71 -12.24 1.44 5.54
#